data_c26a6bb07aa7b04d5ddebdaa398fdc06
#
_entry.id   c26a6bb07aa7b04d5ddebdaa398fdc06
#
_cell.length_a   1.000
_cell.length_b   1.000
_cell.length_c   1.000
_cell.angle_alpha   90.00
_cell.angle_beta   90.00
_cell.angle_gamma   90.00
#
_symmetry.space_group_name_H-M   'P 1'
#
loop_
_entity.id
_entity.type
_entity.pdbx_description
1 polymer ?
#
loop_
_entity_poly.entity_id
_entity_poly.type
_entity_poly.pdbx_seq_one_letter_code
_entity_poly.pdbx_strand_id
1 'polypeptide(L)'
;MTKMVINPNRKLSRINRQIYGHFSEHLGRCIYEGIYVGENSPIENVNGMRTDVVEALKEIRVPVLRWPGGCFADEYHWMDGIGPVGSRKKMINTNWGGVLEDNSFGTHEYFELCRQLGCQTYINGNLGSGTVREMSEWIEYMTFDGISPMSELRGKNGQQAPWKVDYFGIGNENWGCGGNMNPDYYANEYRRYQSFVRDYNNEHHIQKICCGAPHEDYEWTKEVLATCFRRTSEEQHGFMDGLSFHYYVYPEGIEIKGSSTEFDENVWYKTLNKAVYIDELIRRHGKIMDEYDPLKKIGMIVDEWGTWYTCEPGTNPGFLYQQNTMRDALVAGITLNIFNKHSDRVKMANLAQIVNVLQAVLLTEGDKMIKTPTYHVFDIYKEHQDSNLVESSIETEMIGVEEEWKVPNLTESVSETADGTLHLTITNLSVDQSFDIDTTIIDRSVKTVKGEIVTEEIHAKNTFEEPECVTVKKYDGTQITEKGIRFTIPACSVLHLEVR
;
A
#
# COMPACT_ATOMS: atom_id res chain seq x y z
N MET A 1 -2.00 5.88 34.53
CA MET A 1 -2.23 4.56 33.92
C MET A 1 -3.36 4.73 32.94
N THR A 2 -3.06 4.56 31.67
CA THR A 2 -3.96 4.72 30.52
C THR A 2 -4.93 3.54 30.45
N LYS A 3 -6.19 3.79 30.21
CA LYS A 3 -7.20 2.72 30.07
C LYS A 3 -7.43 2.38 28.62
N MET A 4 -7.55 1.08 28.36
CA MET A 4 -7.98 0.54 27.09
C MET A 4 -9.17 -0.40 27.29
N VAL A 5 -10.18 -0.33 26.41
CA VAL A 5 -11.33 -1.22 26.44
C VAL A 5 -11.46 -1.91 25.09
N ILE A 6 -11.65 -3.22 25.13
CA ILE A 6 -11.86 -4.06 23.94
C ILE A 6 -13.18 -4.80 24.13
N ASN A 7 -14.04 -4.74 23.12
CA ASN A 7 -15.33 -5.45 23.10
C ASN A 7 -15.37 -6.47 21.95
N PRO A 8 -14.90 -7.71 22.16
CA PRO A 8 -14.89 -8.75 21.12
C PRO A 8 -16.30 -9.18 20.66
N ASN A 9 -17.33 -8.89 21.46
CA ASN A 9 -18.72 -9.19 21.10
C ASN A 9 -19.26 -8.28 20.00
N ARG A 10 -18.56 -7.15 19.72
CA ARG A 10 -18.94 -6.19 18.71
C ARG A 10 -17.94 -6.17 17.55
N LYS A 11 -18.22 -7.00 16.54
CA LYS A 11 -17.48 -7.00 15.29
C LYS A 11 -18.00 -5.88 14.39
N LEU A 12 -17.10 -5.04 13.87
CA LEU A 12 -17.44 -3.84 13.11
C LEU A 12 -17.39 -4.09 11.60
N SER A 13 -16.27 -4.61 11.11
CA SER A 13 -16.03 -4.88 9.70
C SER A 13 -14.97 -5.96 9.54
N ARG A 14 -14.79 -6.45 8.31
CA ARG A 14 -13.66 -7.32 7.97
C ARG A 14 -12.51 -6.47 7.48
N ILE A 15 -11.32 -6.70 8.01
CA ILE A 15 -10.08 -6.12 7.53
C ILE A 15 -9.65 -6.92 6.30
N ASN A 16 -9.83 -6.35 5.12
CA ASN A 16 -9.39 -7.00 3.89
C ASN A 16 -7.86 -7.09 3.87
N ARG A 17 -7.32 -8.26 3.50
CA ARG A 17 -5.86 -8.43 3.40
C ARG A 17 -5.21 -7.41 2.48
N GLN A 18 -5.91 -6.92 1.45
CA GLN A 18 -5.41 -5.96 0.47
C GLN A 18 -5.07 -4.59 1.08
N ILE A 19 -5.51 -4.29 2.30
CA ILE A 19 -5.06 -3.11 3.07
C ILE A 19 -3.54 -3.13 3.30
N TYR A 20 -2.93 -4.33 3.26
CA TYR A 20 -1.49 -4.56 3.41
C TYR A 20 -0.77 -4.72 2.07
N GLY A 21 -1.34 -4.18 1.00
CA GLY A 21 -0.81 -4.23 -0.35
C GLY A 21 0.41 -3.33 -0.55
N HIS A 22 1.06 -3.55 -1.68
CA HIS A 22 2.25 -2.81 -2.05
C HIS A 22 2.18 -2.34 -3.50
N PHE A 23 2.99 -1.34 -3.81
CA PHE A 23 3.10 -0.71 -5.10
C PHE A 23 4.51 -0.89 -5.67
N SER A 24 4.60 -1.27 -6.92
CA SER A 24 5.83 -1.32 -7.71
C SER A 24 5.65 -0.53 -9.00
N GLU A 25 6.66 0.24 -9.36
CA GLU A 25 6.64 1.09 -10.55
C GLU A 25 7.95 1.00 -11.30
N HIS A 26 7.92 1.21 -12.61
CA HIS A 26 9.12 1.48 -13.40
C HIS A 26 9.70 2.85 -13.02
N LEU A 27 10.18 2.93 -11.78
CA LEU A 27 10.74 4.09 -11.13
C LEU A 27 12.05 3.72 -10.45
N GLY A 28 13.13 4.45 -10.78
CA GLY A 28 14.42 4.26 -10.16
C GLY A 28 14.86 2.80 -10.17
N ARG A 29 15.15 2.28 -8.98
CA ARG A 29 15.59 0.89 -8.80
C ARG A 29 14.51 0.01 -8.11
N CYS A 30 13.21 0.35 -8.27
CA CYS A 30 12.16 -0.48 -7.70
C CYS A 30 12.10 -1.85 -8.40
N ILE A 31 11.94 -1.83 -9.73
CA ILE A 31 11.86 -3.06 -10.53
C ILE A 31 13.27 -3.55 -10.88
N TYR A 32 14.01 -2.81 -11.68
CA TYR A 32 15.37 -3.19 -12.07
C TYR A 32 16.34 -3.02 -10.90
N GLU A 33 17.24 -4.01 -10.69
CA GLU A 33 18.15 -4.13 -9.56
C GLU A 33 17.45 -4.35 -8.19
N GLY A 34 16.23 -3.90 -8.03
CA GLY A 34 15.41 -4.09 -6.82
C GLY A 34 14.73 -5.45 -6.80
N ILE A 35 13.78 -5.67 -7.71
CA ILE A 35 13.01 -6.91 -7.80
C ILE A 35 13.57 -7.83 -8.88
N TYR A 36 13.87 -7.28 -10.04
CA TYR A 36 14.26 -8.01 -11.26
C TYR A 36 15.69 -7.70 -11.65
N VAL A 37 16.47 -8.76 -11.82
CA VAL A 37 17.88 -8.69 -12.21
C VAL A 37 18.18 -9.43 -13.53
N GLY A 38 17.14 -10.09 -14.10
CA GLY A 38 17.30 -10.94 -15.29
C GLY A 38 17.86 -12.32 -14.97
N GLU A 39 17.46 -13.31 -15.76
CA GLU A 39 17.78 -14.74 -15.53
C GLU A 39 19.29 -15.03 -15.54
N ASN A 40 20.07 -14.26 -16.28
CA ASN A 40 21.53 -14.44 -16.41
C ASN A 40 22.35 -13.65 -15.37
N SER A 41 21.70 -13.01 -14.41
CA SER A 41 22.38 -12.27 -13.35
C SER A 41 23.19 -13.20 -12.45
N PRO A 42 24.39 -12.76 -11.96
CA PRO A 42 25.11 -13.47 -10.90
C PRO A 42 24.40 -13.41 -9.53
N ILE A 43 23.46 -12.49 -9.35
CA ILE A 43 22.62 -12.40 -8.16
C ILE A 43 21.61 -13.56 -8.20
N GLU A 44 21.45 -14.28 -7.08
CA GLU A 44 20.55 -15.41 -6.99
C GLU A 44 19.11 -15.02 -7.35
N ASN A 45 18.55 -15.72 -8.34
CA ASN A 45 17.24 -15.38 -8.86
C ASN A 45 16.48 -16.61 -9.38
N VAL A 46 15.16 -16.50 -9.43
CA VAL A 46 14.27 -17.45 -10.11
C VAL A 46 13.54 -16.70 -11.22
N ASN A 47 13.77 -17.07 -12.46
CA ASN A 47 13.18 -16.40 -13.64
C ASN A 47 13.43 -14.88 -13.63
N GLY A 48 14.64 -14.48 -13.22
CA GLY A 48 15.05 -13.09 -13.13
C GLY A 48 14.63 -12.34 -11.87
N MET A 49 13.75 -12.89 -11.04
CA MET A 49 13.33 -12.28 -9.76
C MET A 49 14.32 -12.63 -8.65
N ARG A 50 14.81 -11.63 -7.90
CA ARG A 50 15.73 -11.83 -6.77
C ARG A 50 15.12 -12.75 -5.72
N THR A 51 15.82 -13.84 -5.38
CA THR A 51 15.34 -14.83 -4.40
C THR A 51 15.19 -14.20 -3.01
N ASP A 52 16.15 -13.41 -2.56
CA ASP A 52 16.15 -12.74 -1.25
C ASP A 52 14.97 -11.79 -1.09
N VAL A 53 14.66 -10.99 -2.12
CA VAL A 53 13.53 -10.06 -2.14
C VAL A 53 12.20 -10.83 -2.12
N VAL A 54 12.05 -11.85 -2.97
CA VAL A 54 10.80 -12.64 -3.03
C VAL A 54 10.54 -13.35 -1.70
N GLU A 55 11.56 -13.94 -1.08
CA GLU A 55 11.41 -14.60 0.23
C GLU A 55 11.00 -13.62 1.32
N ALA A 56 11.65 -12.46 1.42
CA ALA A 56 11.29 -11.44 2.38
C ALA A 56 9.83 -10.94 2.20
N LEU A 57 9.40 -10.72 0.96
CA LEU A 57 8.02 -10.28 0.67
C LEU A 57 6.97 -11.37 0.97
N LYS A 58 7.31 -12.64 0.79
CA LYS A 58 6.44 -13.75 1.21
C LYS A 58 6.29 -13.83 2.73
N GLU A 59 7.35 -13.54 3.48
CA GLU A 59 7.34 -13.54 4.94
C GLU A 59 6.30 -12.56 5.50
N ILE A 60 6.19 -11.37 4.93
CA ILE A 60 5.17 -10.36 5.31
C ILE A 60 3.81 -10.59 4.63
N ARG A 61 3.66 -11.68 3.86
CA ARG A 61 2.42 -12.10 3.19
C ARG A 61 1.83 -11.01 2.31
N VAL A 62 2.64 -10.40 1.40
CA VAL A 62 2.14 -9.39 0.45
C VAL A 62 0.88 -9.89 -0.25
N PRO A 63 -0.29 -9.26 -0.05
CA PRO A 63 -1.56 -9.80 -0.53
C PRO A 63 -1.92 -9.38 -1.95
N VAL A 64 -1.41 -8.23 -2.39
CA VAL A 64 -1.65 -7.64 -3.71
C VAL A 64 -0.47 -6.75 -4.09
N LEU A 65 -0.10 -6.77 -5.36
CA LEU A 65 0.96 -5.94 -5.92
C LEU A 65 0.43 -5.10 -7.07
N ARG A 66 0.56 -3.77 -6.97
CA ARG A 66 0.19 -2.81 -8.02
C ARG A 66 1.36 -2.58 -8.97
N TRP A 67 1.10 -2.58 -10.31
CA TRP A 67 2.07 -2.40 -11.40
C TRP A 67 1.32 -1.92 -12.67
N PRO A 68 1.92 -1.30 -13.71
CA PRO A 68 3.33 -0.99 -13.93
C PRO A 68 3.80 0.32 -13.29
N GLY A 69 2.89 1.04 -12.68
CA GLY A 69 3.20 2.32 -12.08
C GLY A 69 1.99 3.07 -11.60
N GLY A 70 2.33 4.22 -11.09
CA GLY A 70 1.64 5.48 -10.98
C GLY A 70 1.75 6.26 -12.29
N CYS A 71 2.54 7.34 -12.30
CA CYS A 71 2.72 8.18 -13.50
C CYS A 71 3.23 7.41 -14.72
N PHE A 72 4.09 6.41 -14.52
CA PHE A 72 4.59 5.60 -15.62
C PHE A 72 3.48 4.82 -16.32
N ALA A 73 2.42 4.40 -15.63
CA ALA A 73 1.33 3.63 -16.22
C ALA A 73 0.64 4.36 -17.39
N ASP A 74 0.50 5.69 -17.30
CA ASP A 74 -0.17 6.50 -18.31
C ASP A 74 0.73 6.88 -19.52
N GLU A 75 1.99 6.40 -19.50
CA GLU A 75 2.91 6.42 -20.66
C GLU A 75 3.27 5.00 -21.15
N TYR A 76 2.87 3.95 -20.42
CA TYR A 76 3.23 2.57 -20.71
C TYR A 76 2.35 1.95 -21.79
N HIS A 77 2.98 1.55 -22.90
CA HIS A 77 2.32 0.79 -23.97
C HIS A 77 2.64 -0.70 -23.79
N TRP A 78 1.70 -1.49 -23.35
CA TRP A 78 1.90 -2.87 -22.90
C TRP A 78 2.52 -3.82 -23.95
N MET A 79 2.25 -3.55 -25.25
CA MET A 79 2.85 -4.32 -26.34
C MET A 79 4.37 -4.16 -26.43
N ASP A 80 4.91 -3.05 -25.93
CA ASP A 80 6.35 -2.82 -25.88
C ASP A 80 7.05 -3.72 -24.83
N GLY A 81 6.29 -4.22 -23.83
CA GLY A 81 6.76 -5.09 -22.75
C GLY A 81 6.46 -6.57 -22.90
N ILE A 82 6.13 -7.06 -24.12
CA ILE A 82 5.87 -8.47 -24.39
C ILE A 82 6.78 -9.04 -25.49
N GLY A 83 6.78 -10.36 -25.63
CA GLY A 83 7.66 -11.05 -26.60
C GLY A 83 9.10 -11.17 -26.11
N PRO A 84 10.03 -11.58 -27.00
CA PRO A 84 11.44 -11.79 -26.63
C PRO A 84 12.09 -10.52 -26.11
N VAL A 85 12.67 -10.55 -24.91
CA VAL A 85 13.24 -9.39 -24.21
C VAL A 85 14.19 -8.57 -25.09
N GLY A 86 15.08 -9.24 -25.83
CA GLY A 86 16.05 -8.54 -26.68
C GLY A 86 15.46 -7.78 -27.88
N SER A 87 14.17 -7.96 -28.19
CA SER A 87 13.46 -7.27 -29.28
C SER A 87 12.40 -6.28 -28.79
N ARG A 88 12.23 -6.12 -27.50
CA ARG A 88 11.27 -5.18 -26.91
C ARG A 88 11.66 -3.75 -27.23
N LYS A 89 10.67 -2.92 -27.49
CA LYS A 89 10.89 -1.50 -27.78
C LYS A 89 11.33 -0.77 -26.51
N LYS A 90 12.36 0.04 -26.65
CA LYS A 90 12.86 0.90 -25.57
C LYS A 90 12.19 2.26 -25.62
N MET A 91 12.03 2.89 -24.45
CA MET A 91 11.49 4.24 -24.31
C MET A 91 12.28 5.06 -23.30
N ILE A 92 12.13 6.37 -23.33
CA ILE A 92 12.64 7.23 -22.27
C ILE A 92 11.58 7.29 -21.16
N ASN A 93 11.99 6.98 -19.93
CA ASN A 93 11.14 7.18 -18.76
C ASN A 93 11.17 8.67 -18.40
N THR A 94 10.21 9.42 -18.93
CA THR A 94 10.17 10.89 -18.80
C THR A 94 9.75 11.35 -17.42
N ASN A 95 8.96 10.55 -16.72
CA ASN A 95 8.53 10.86 -15.36
C ASN A 95 9.66 10.63 -14.34
N TRP A 96 10.45 9.57 -14.52
CA TRP A 96 11.37 9.13 -13.49
C TRP A 96 12.82 9.07 -13.97
N GLY A 97 13.55 10.14 -13.70
CA GLY A 97 15.00 10.22 -13.89
C GLY A 97 15.49 10.37 -15.33
N GLY A 98 14.63 10.40 -16.34
CA GLY A 98 15.00 10.55 -17.74
C GLY A 98 15.86 9.39 -18.29
N VAL A 99 15.72 8.20 -17.71
CA VAL A 99 16.52 7.02 -18.06
C VAL A 99 15.87 6.21 -19.17
N LEU A 100 16.69 5.35 -19.82
CA LEU A 100 16.20 4.43 -20.81
C LEU A 100 15.48 3.25 -20.12
N GLU A 101 14.19 3.11 -20.39
CA GLU A 101 13.39 1.93 -20.05
C GLU A 101 13.50 0.92 -21.18
N ASP A 102 14.00 -0.28 -20.91
CA ASP A 102 14.23 -1.32 -21.91
C ASP A 102 13.09 -2.34 -22.02
N ASN A 103 12.08 -2.22 -21.15
CA ASN A 103 10.93 -3.11 -21.06
C ASN A 103 11.26 -4.59 -20.86
N SER A 104 12.42 -4.89 -20.26
CA SER A 104 12.81 -6.28 -19.97
C SER A 104 11.92 -6.91 -18.88
N PHE A 105 11.28 -6.09 -18.07
CA PHE A 105 10.19 -6.50 -17.18
C PHE A 105 8.85 -5.98 -17.73
N GLY A 106 7.96 -6.89 -18.07
CA GLY A 106 6.65 -6.56 -18.62
C GLY A 106 5.54 -7.48 -18.10
N THR A 107 4.49 -7.68 -18.89
CA THR A 107 3.31 -8.46 -18.46
C THR A 107 3.66 -9.86 -17.96
N HIS A 108 4.51 -10.60 -18.67
CA HIS A 108 4.86 -11.97 -18.29
C HIS A 108 5.68 -12.03 -17.00
N GLU A 109 6.65 -11.15 -16.87
CA GLU A 109 7.51 -11.04 -15.68
C GLU A 109 6.70 -10.60 -14.46
N TYR A 110 5.74 -9.69 -14.63
CA TYR A 110 4.85 -9.29 -13.54
C TYR A 110 3.97 -10.43 -13.02
N PHE A 111 3.35 -11.21 -13.92
CA PHE A 111 2.56 -12.37 -13.50
C PHE A 111 3.42 -13.47 -12.88
N GLU A 112 4.65 -13.63 -13.35
CA GLU A 112 5.61 -14.57 -12.72
C GLU A 112 5.98 -14.10 -11.30
N LEU A 113 6.22 -12.81 -11.09
CA LEU A 113 6.45 -12.25 -9.76
C LEU A 113 5.25 -12.50 -8.83
N CYS A 114 4.03 -12.17 -9.28
CA CYS A 114 2.82 -12.42 -8.49
C CYS A 114 2.63 -13.91 -8.18
N ARG A 115 2.95 -14.81 -9.12
CA ARG A 115 2.93 -16.26 -8.90
C ARG A 115 3.92 -16.69 -7.82
N GLN A 116 5.15 -16.17 -7.84
CA GLN A 116 6.17 -16.48 -6.83
C GLN A 116 5.77 -15.96 -5.45
N LEU A 117 5.20 -14.75 -5.37
CA LEU A 117 4.71 -14.15 -4.12
C LEU A 117 3.43 -14.83 -3.60
N GLY A 118 2.62 -15.41 -4.50
CA GLY A 118 1.29 -15.94 -4.17
C GLY A 118 0.28 -14.83 -3.89
N CYS A 119 0.47 -13.63 -4.48
CA CYS A 119 -0.36 -12.45 -4.29
C CYS A 119 -1.36 -12.23 -5.43
N GLN A 120 -2.37 -11.40 -5.17
CA GLN A 120 -3.30 -10.92 -6.19
C GLN A 120 -2.65 -9.86 -7.07
N THR A 121 -3.21 -9.69 -8.25
CA THR A 121 -2.74 -8.74 -9.25
C THR A 121 -3.54 -7.44 -9.22
N TYR A 122 -2.83 -6.31 -9.30
CA TYR A 122 -3.41 -5.01 -9.56
C TYR A 122 -2.64 -4.32 -10.70
N ILE A 123 -3.26 -4.23 -11.86
CA ILE A 123 -2.64 -3.65 -13.05
C ILE A 123 -3.26 -2.29 -13.34
N ASN A 124 -2.44 -1.26 -13.53
CA ASN A 124 -2.88 0.06 -13.97
C ASN A 124 -2.83 0.16 -15.50
N GLY A 125 -3.99 0.48 -16.09
CA GLY A 125 -4.11 0.71 -17.52
C GLY A 125 -3.81 2.16 -17.93
N ASN A 126 -3.25 2.32 -19.12
CA ASN A 126 -2.89 3.62 -19.68
C ASN A 126 -4.13 4.33 -20.24
N LEU A 127 -4.65 5.31 -19.51
CA LEU A 127 -5.72 6.19 -19.95
C LEU A 127 -5.16 7.51 -20.51
N GLY A 128 -3.97 7.93 -20.07
CA GLY A 128 -3.35 9.21 -20.42
C GLY A 128 -2.92 9.29 -21.88
N SER A 129 -2.03 8.42 -22.33
CA SER A 129 -1.52 8.39 -23.71
C SER A 129 -2.00 7.20 -24.53
N GLY A 130 -2.61 6.18 -23.89
CA GLY A 130 -3.14 4.99 -24.54
C GLY A 130 -4.49 5.20 -25.20
N THR A 131 -5.03 4.12 -25.77
CA THR A 131 -6.34 4.10 -26.38
C THR A 131 -7.24 3.05 -25.75
N VAL A 132 -8.56 3.24 -25.87
CA VAL A 132 -9.56 2.24 -25.42
C VAL A 132 -9.30 0.88 -26.05
N ARG A 133 -8.92 0.85 -27.34
CA ARG A 133 -8.59 -0.39 -28.03
C ARG A 133 -7.38 -1.09 -27.41
N GLU A 134 -6.33 -0.35 -27.18
CA GLU A 134 -5.10 -0.87 -26.56
C GLU A 134 -5.37 -1.49 -25.19
N MET A 135 -6.13 -0.81 -24.33
CA MET A 135 -6.53 -1.32 -23.03
C MET A 135 -7.39 -2.59 -23.15
N SER A 136 -8.37 -2.59 -24.07
CA SER A 136 -9.24 -3.75 -24.32
C SER A 136 -8.44 -4.96 -24.84
N GLU A 137 -7.49 -4.74 -25.75
CA GLU A 137 -6.62 -5.79 -26.29
C GLU A 137 -5.67 -6.35 -25.21
N TRP A 138 -5.23 -5.53 -24.23
CA TRP A 138 -4.42 -6.02 -23.11
C TRP A 138 -5.23 -6.93 -22.19
N ILE A 139 -6.47 -6.57 -21.84
CA ILE A 139 -7.38 -7.42 -21.06
C ILE A 139 -7.64 -8.75 -21.80
N GLU A 140 -7.90 -8.71 -23.12
CA GLU A 140 -8.08 -9.91 -23.95
C GLU A 140 -6.80 -10.77 -23.96
N TYR A 141 -5.63 -10.14 -24.14
CA TYR A 141 -4.34 -10.83 -24.11
C TYR A 141 -4.12 -11.57 -22.78
N MET A 142 -4.43 -10.94 -21.65
CA MET A 142 -4.21 -11.52 -20.34
C MET A 142 -5.23 -12.58 -19.98
N THR A 143 -6.52 -12.39 -20.29
CA THR A 143 -7.60 -13.12 -19.61
C THR A 143 -8.48 -13.98 -20.53
N PHE A 144 -8.43 -13.84 -21.84
CA PHE A 144 -9.29 -14.61 -22.75
C PHE A 144 -8.81 -16.05 -22.90
N ASP A 145 -9.71 -17.01 -22.65
CA ASP A 145 -9.43 -18.47 -22.73
C ASP A 145 -9.92 -19.11 -24.04
N GLY A 146 -10.32 -18.34 -25.01
CA GLY A 146 -10.72 -18.81 -26.34
C GLY A 146 -9.63 -18.61 -27.38
N ILE A 147 -10.00 -18.77 -28.66
CA ILE A 147 -9.14 -18.50 -29.81
C ILE A 147 -9.41 -17.07 -30.29
N SER A 148 -8.38 -16.24 -30.22
CA SER A 148 -8.41 -14.86 -30.72
C SER A 148 -7.01 -14.40 -31.09
N PRO A 149 -6.87 -13.28 -31.85
CA PRO A 149 -5.54 -12.74 -32.16
C PRO A 149 -4.67 -12.48 -30.92
N MET A 150 -5.27 -12.01 -29.82
CA MET A 150 -4.53 -11.70 -28.58
C MET A 150 -4.18 -12.95 -27.79
N SER A 151 -5.07 -13.94 -27.69
CA SER A 151 -4.74 -15.22 -27.03
C SER A 151 -3.71 -16.02 -27.83
N GLU A 152 -3.75 -15.98 -29.17
CA GLU A 152 -2.70 -16.57 -30.01
C GLU A 152 -1.36 -15.88 -29.85
N LEU A 153 -1.35 -14.53 -29.71
CA LEU A 153 -0.14 -13.76 -29.44
C LEU A 153 0.45 -14.11 -28.07
N ARG A 154 -0.40 -14.24 -27.03
CA ARG A 154 0.02 -14.74 -25.71
C ARG A 154 0.68 -16.12 -25.81
N GLY A 155 0.05 -17.03 -26.55
CA GLY A 155 0.58 -18.38 -26.80
C GLY A 155 1.94 -18.36 -27.51
N LYS A 156 2.11 -17.51 -28.54
CA LYS A 156 3.38 -17.32 -29.25
C LYS A 156 4.47 -16.77 -28.32
N ASN A 157 4.09 -15.97 -27.34
CA ASN A 157 5.00 -15.42 -26.33
C ASN A 157 5.26 -16.39 -25.15
N GLY A 158 4.81 -17.65 -25.26
CA GLY A 158 5.14 -18.70 -24.30
C GLY A 158 4.08 -18.99 -23.22
N GLN A 159 2.97 -18.24 -23.19
CA GLN A 159 1.92 -18.41 -22.19
C GLN A 159 0.62 -18.88 -22.84
N GLN A 160 0.30 -20.17 -22.73
CA GLN A 160 -0.90 -20.74 -23.34
C GLN A 160 -2.16 -20.42 -22.54
N ALA A 161 -2.17 -20.71 -21.24
CA ALA A 161 -3.31 -20.45 -20.37
C ALA A 161 -3.47 -18.95 -20.07
N PRO A 162 -4.71 -18.46 -19.93
CA PRO A 162 -4.92 -17.09 -19.46
C PRO A 162 -4.45 -16.92 -18.03
N TRP A 163 -4.13 -15.68 -17.67
CA TRP A 163 -3.94 -15.29 -16.28
C TRP A 163 -5.24 -14.82 -15.65
N LYS A 164 -5.22 -14.70 -14.34
CA LYS A 164 -6.26 -14.06 -13.56
C LYS A 164 -5.83 -12.64 -13.25
N VAL A 165 -6.64 -11.64 -13.63
CA VAL A 165 -6.47 -10.25 -13.25
C VAL A 165 -7.50 -9.93 -12.17
N ASP A 166 -7.05 -9.62 -10.95
CA ASP A 166 -7.96 -9.36 -9.83
C ASP A 166 -8.45 -7.92 -9.82
N TYR A 167 -7.56 -6.95 -9.99
CA TYR A 167 -7.86 -5.52 -9.99
C TYR A 167 -7.27 -4.86 -11.24
N PHE A 168 -8.02 -3.90 -11.80
CA PHE A 168 -7.56 -3.13 -12.94
C PHE A 168 -7.87 -1.64 -12.74
N GLY A 169 -6.82 -0.83 -12.61
CA GLY A 169 -6.89 0.62 -12.53
C GLY A 169 -7.11 1.24 -13.91
N ILE A 170 -8.04 2.16 -14.02
CA ILE A 170 -8.37 2.86 -15.28
C ILE A 170 -7.84 4.29 -15.16
N GLY A 171 -6.57 4.44 -15.49
CA GLY A 171 -5.77 5.64 -15.30
C GLY A 171 -5.13 5.74 -13.92
N ASN A 172 -4.23 6.70 -13.78
CA ASN A 172 -3.52 7.07 -12.56
C ASN A 172 -3.32 8.57 -12.51
N GLU A 173 -3.65 9.22 -11.37
CA GLU A 173 -3.41 10.66 -11.17
C GLU A 173 -3.78 11.51 -12.39
N ASN A 174 -4.93 11.25 -12.99
CA ASN A 174 -5.33 11.90 -14.24
C ASN A 174 -5.57 13.41 -14.09
N TRP A 175 -5.66 13.90 -12.86
CA TRP A 175 -5.60 15.32 -12.50
C TRP A 175 -4.19 15.93 -12.66
N GLY A 176 -3.17 15.10 -12.70
CA GLY A 176 -1.74 15.48 -12.81
C GLY A 176 -1.03 14.76 -13.95
N CYS A 177 -0.05 13.92 -13.61
CA CYS A 177 0.81 13.24 -14.58
C CYS A 177 0.06 12.33 -15.56
N GLY A 178 -1.10 11.80 -15.17
CA GLY A 178 -1.93 10.95 -16.04
C GLY A 178 -2.77 11.72 -17.06
N GLY A 179 -2.46 12.98 -17.39
CA GLY A 179 -3.11 13.69 -18.48
C GLY A 179 -3.63 15.09 -18.15
N ASN A 180 -3.43 15.59 -16.91
CA ASN A 180 -3.83 16.94 -16.46
C ASN A 180 -5.30 17.26 -16.79
N MET A 181 -6.19 16.33 -16.43
CA MET A 181 -7.62 16.40 -16.78
C MET A 181 -8.43 17.11 -15.69
N ASN A 182 -9.55 17.71 -16.10
CA ASN A 182 -10.60 18.11 -15.18
C ASN A 182 -11.41 16.88 -14.72
N PRO A 183 -12.02 16.87 -13.54
CA PRO A 183 -12.69 15.69 -12.98
C PRO A 183 -13.88 15.19 -13.85
N ASP A 184 -14.65 16.07 -14.46
CA ASP A 184 -15.75 15.74 -15.36
C ASP A 184 -15.26 15.10 -16.67
N TYR A 185 -14.14 15.60 -17.22
CA TYR A 185 -13.52 15.02 -18.41
C TYR A 185 -12.98 13.62 -18.10
N TYR A 186 -12.19 13.46 -17.02
CA TYR A 186 -11.72 12.15 -16.61
C TYR A 186 -12.87 11.18 -16.38
N ALA A 187 -13.92 11.57 -15.66
CA ALA A 187 -15.05 10.71 -15.38
C ALA A 187 -15.76 10.21 -16.66
N ASN A 188 -15.84 11.04 -17.72
CA ASN A 188 -16.38 10.62 -19.02
C ASN A 188 -15.43 9.66 -19.74
N GLU A 189 -14.11 9.88 -19.68
CA GLU A 189 -13.11 8.94 -20.20
C GLU A 189 -13.17 7.62 -19.42
N TYR A 190 -13.20 7.66 -18.08
CA TYR A 190 -13.38 6.46 -17.25
C TYR A 190 -14.58 5.63 -17.69
N ARG A 191 -15.75 6.26 -17.84
CA ARG A 191 -16.98 5.60 -18.29
C ARG A 191 -16.81 4.94 -19.66
N ARG A 192 -16.08 5.57 -20.57
CA ARG A 192 -15.77 5.03 -21.89
C ARG A 192 -14.82 3.84 -21.82
N TYR A 193 -13.69 3.97 -21.10
CA TYR A 193 -12.68 2.92 -21.01
C TYR A 193 -13.19 1.69 -20.24
N GLN A 194 -13.84 1.90 -19.09
CA GLN A 194 -14.32 0.79 -18.27
C GLN A 194 -15.32 -0.12 -19.02
N SER A 195 -16.06 0.41 -19.98
CA SER A 195 -17.01 -0.37 -20.80
C SER A 195 -16.31 -1.42 -21.67
N PHE A 196 -15.03 -1.28 -21.90
CA PHE A 196 -14.20 -2.19 -22.71
C PHE A 196 -13.24 -3.05 -21.89
N VAL A 197 -13.15 -2.83 -20.60
CA VAL A 197 -12.53 -3.76 -19.64
C VAL A 197 -13.58 -4.82 -19.31
N ARG A 198 -13.49 -5.98 -19.95
CA ARG A 198 -14.54 -7.02 -19.92
C ARG A 198 -14.07 -8.24 -19.16
N ASP A 199 -14.99 -8.85 -18.45
CA ASP A 199 -14.80 -10.18 -17.88
C ASP A 199 -14.95 -11.22 -19.01
N TYR A 200 -13.83 -11.79 -19.46
CA TYR A 200 -13.85 -12.87 -20.44
C TYR A 200 -14.10 -14.23 -19.80
N ASN A 201 -13.93 -14.32 -18.48
CA ASN A 201 -14.25 -15.50 -17.70
C ASN A 201 -15.41 -15.20 -16.76
N ASN A 202 -16.54 -15.89 -16.93
CA ASN A 202 -17.74 -15.69 -16.10
C ASN A 202 -17.56 -16.09 -14.63
N GLU A 203 -16.50 -16.84 -14.31
CA GLU A 203 -16.20 -17.26 -12.93
C GLU A 203 -15.34 -16.23 -12.18
N HIS A 204 -14.82 -15.21 -12.87
CA HIS A 204 -13.92 -14.22 -12.29
C HIS A 204 -14.25 -12.79 -12.79
N HIS A 205 -14.57 -11.93 -11.84
CA HIS A 205 -14.80 -10.51 -12.08
C HIS A 205 -13.49 -9.71 -11.90
N ILE A 206 -13.13 -8.89 -12.88
CA ILE A 206 -12.03 -7.93 -12.80
C ILE A 206 -12.56 -6.69 -12.06
N GLN A 207 -12.07 -6.44 -10.86
CA GLN A 207 -12.46 -5.28 -10.09
C GLN A 207 -11.87 -4.00 -10.69
N LYS A 208 -12.72 -3.06 -11.09
CA LYS A 208 -12.35 -1.82 -11.78
C LYS A 208 -12.16 -0.68 -10.79
N ILE A 209 -10.97 -0.08 -10.83
CA ILE A 209 -10.61 1.01 -9.95
C ILE A 209 -10.61 2.32 -10.74
N CYS A 210 -11.46 3.25 -10.31
CA CYS A 210 -11.55 4.61 -10.85
C CYS A 210 -10.49 5.49 -10.19
N CYS A 211 -9.79 6.32 -10.96
CA CYS A 211 -8.81 7.27 -10.40
C CYS A 211 -9.52 8.32 -9.54
N GLY A 212 -9.14 8.38 -8.29
CA GLY A 212 -9.67 9.31 -7.30
C GLY A 212 -8.74 10.49 -7.03
N ALA A 213 -9.01 11.18 -5.94
CA ALA A 213 -8.40 12.44 -5.59
C ALA A 213 -7.03 12.31 -4.91
N PRO A 214 -6.17 13.34 -5.02
CA PRO A 214 -5.06 13.52 -4.10
C PRO A 214 -5.54 14.31 -2.86
N HIS A 215 -4.96 14.04 -1.70
CA HIS A 215 -5.10 14.88 -0.50
C HIS A 215 -6.54 15.38 -0.24
N GLU A 216 -6.74 16.69 -0.10
CA GLU A 216 -8.02 17.35 0.19
C GLU A 216 -8.84 17.73 -1.05
N ASP A 217 -8.55 17.16 -2.21
CA ASP A 217 -9.34 17.50 -3.41
C ASP A 217 -10.71 16.80 -3.39
N TYR A 218 -11.57 17.28 -2.49
CA TYR A 218 -12.94 16.77 -2.33
C TYR A 218 -13.82 17.07 -3.55
N GLU A 219 -13.51 18.12 -4.31
CA GLU A 219 -14.24 18.45 -5.53
C GLU A 219 -13.98 17.41 -6.63
N TRP A 220 -12.74 16.89 -6.73
CA TRP A 220 -12.45 15.77 -7.63
C TRP A 220 -13.33 14.56 -7.31
N THR A 221 -13.35 14.13 -6.04
CA THR A 221 -14.18 12.99 -5.60
C THR A 221 -15.65 13.20 -5.91
N LYS A 222 -16.17 14.37 -5.59
CA LYS A 222 -17.58 14.71 -5.79
C LYS A 222 -17.96 14.75 -7.28
N GLU A 223 -17.19 15.44 -8.11
CA GLU A 223 -17.52 15.63 -9.53
C GLU A 223 -17.34 14.32 -10.32
N VAL A 224 -16.31 13.53 -10.02
CA VAL A 224 -16.11 12.19 -10.62
C VAL A 224 -17.32 11.30 -10.33
N LEU A 225 -17.75 11.20 -9.08
CA LEU A 225 -18.92 10.40 -8.70
C LEU A 225 -20.19 10.95 -9.32
N ALA A 226 -20.43 12.27 -9.24
CA ALA A 226 -21.61 12.91 -9.84
C ALA A 226 -21.71 12.62 -11.35
N THR A 227 -20.60 12.73 -12.07
CA THR A 227 -20.58 12.50 -13.52
C THR A 227 -20.72 11.02 -13.85
N CYS A 228 -20.04 10.13 -13.11
CA CYS A 228 -20.17 8.70 -13.29
C CYS A 228 -21.59 8.22 -12.99
N PHE A 229 -22.26 8.68 -11.93
CA PHE A 229 -23.59 8.25 -11.55
C PHE A 229 -24.76 8.93 -12.31
N ARG A 230 -24.47 9.96 -13.13
CA ARG A 230 -25.51 10.71 -13.85
C ARG A 230 -26.35 9.84 -14.81
N ARG A 231 -25.75 8.81 -15.42
CA ARG A 231 -26.41 7.87 -16.34
C ARG A 231 -25.77 6.50 -16.23
N THR A 232 -25.90 5.88 -15.09
CA THR A 232 -25.37 4.54 -14.86
C THR A 232 -26.28 3.49 -15.46
N SER A 233 -25.68 2.52 -16.16
CA SER A 233 -26.26 1.23 -16.39
C SER A 233 -25.30 0.21 -15.81
N GLU A 234 -25.63 -0.33 -14.64
CA GLU A 234 -24.90 -1.45 -14.03
C GLU A 234 -24.90 -2.69 -14.93
N GLU A 235 -25.82 -2.73 -15.89
CA GLU A 235 -25.97 -3.83 -16.86
C GLU A 235 -24.93 -3.79 -17.98
N GLN A 236 -24.20 -2.68 -18.18
CA GLN A 236 -23.22 -2.54 -19.24
C GLN A 236 -21.78 -2.74 -18.76
N HIS A 237 -21.36 -4.00 -18.65
CA HIS A 237 -20.00 -4.42 -18.34
C HIS A 237 -19.48 -3.99 -16.96
N GLY A 238 -20.37 -3.80 -16.00
CA GLY A 238 -20.04 -3.30 -14.68
C GLY A 238 -19.84 -1.79 -14.65
N PHE A 239 -19.41 -1.28 -13.49
CA PHE A 239 -19.25 0.17 -13.33
C PHE A 239 -17.92 0.50 -12.63
N MET A 240 -17.88 0.61 -11.31
CA MET A 240 -16.66 0.71 -10.53
C MET A 240 -16.80 -0.11 -9.25
N ASP A 241 -15.71 -0.77 -8.87
CA ASP A 241 -15.61 -1.54 -7.63
C ASP A 241 -14.82 -0.79 -6.58
N GLY A 242 -13.98 0.16 -7.01
CA GLY A 242 -13.22 1.03 -6.14
C GLY A 242 -12.98 2.41 -6.73
N LEU A 243 -12.81 3.38 -5.82
CA LEU A 243 -12.35 4.73 -6.11
C LEU A 243 -11.00 4.91 -5.42
N SER A 244 -9.97 5.26 -6.17
CA SER A 244 -8.63 5.42 -5.60
C SER A 244 -8.50 6.71 -4.79
N PHE A 245 -7.45 6.75 -3.97
CA PHE A 245 -7.12 7.91 -3.16
C PHE A 245 -5.62 7.90 -2.87
N HIS A 246 -4.92 9.02 -3.07
CA HIS A 246 -3.49 9.16 -2.85
C HIS A 246 -3.19 10.13 -1.71
N TYR A 247 -2.30 9.73 -0.80
CA TYR A 247 -1.84 10.59 0.27
C TYR A 247 -0.40 10.31 0.66
N TYR A 248 0.46 11.31 0.52
CA TYR A 248 1.84 11.28 0.97
C TYR A 248 2.08 12.23 2.15
N VAL A 249 2.89 11.78 3.09
CA VAL A 249 3.36 12.58 4.21
C VAL A 249 4.61 13.34 3.79
N TYR A 250 4.50 14.65 3.66
CA TYR A 250 5.60 15.59 3.40
C TYR A 250 5.86 16.40 4.68
N PRO A 251 6.89 16.10 5.49
CA PRO A 251 7.11 16.80 6.77
C PRO A 251 7.19 18.32 6.63
N GLU A 252 7.98 18.80 5.66
CA GLU A 252 8.20 20.22 5.42
C GLU A 252 7.39 20.80 4.24
N GLY A 253 6.44 20.03 3.71
CA GLY A 253 5.63 20.38 2.55
C GLY A 253 6.19 19.85 1.24
N ILE A 254 5.40 19.97 0.16
CA ILE A 254 5.67 19.33 -1.12
C ILE A 254 6.93 19.85 -1.82
N GLU A 255 7.31 21.10 -1.58
CA GLU A 255 8.48 21.73 -2.24
C GLU A 255 9.80 21.34 -1.57
N ILE A 256 9.84 21.35 -0.24
CA ILE A 256 11.07 21.13 0.54
C ILE A 256 11.19 19.65 0.95
N LYS A 257 10.09 19.00 1.31
CA LYS A 257 9.95 17.61 1.76
C LYS A 257 10.66 17.27 3.08
N GLY A 258 11.87 17.75 3.33
CA GLY A 258 12.68 17.46 4.52
C GLY A 258 13.57 16.20 4.34
N SER A 259 14.52 16.03 5.27
CA SER A 259 15.43 14.88 5.28
C SER A 259 14.76 13.61 5.81
N SER A 260 15.13 12.47 5.24
CA SER A 260 14.74 11.14 5.73
C SER A 260 15.39 10.79 7.07
N THR A 261 16.63 11.26 7.32
CA THR A 261 17.46 10.84 8.46
C THR A 261 17.83 11.97 9.42
N GLU A 262 17.89 13.22 8.94
CA GLU A 262 18.26 14.39 9.73
C GLU A 262 17.02 15.22 10.08
N PHE A 263 16.53 15.09 11.31
CA PHE A 263 15.35 15.79 11.80
C PHE A 263 15.41 15.93 13.34
N ASP A 264 14.76 16.95 13.86
CA ASP A 264 14.59 17.16 15.27
C ASP A 264 13.22 16.62 15.78
N GLU A 265 12.99 16.77 17.06
CA GLU A 265 11.75 16.33 17.72
C GLU A 265 10.51 17.06 17.16
N ASN A 266 10.64 18.33 16.77
CA ASN A 266 9.53 19.05 16.18
C ASN A 266 9.14 18.48 14.81
N VAL A 267 10.11 18.18 13.95
CA VAL A 267 9.87 17.55 12.65
C VAL A 267 9.35 16.11 12.82
N TRP A 268 9.76 15.40 13.87
CA TRP A 268 9.17 14.12 14.25
C TRP A 268 7.66 14.25 14.46
N TYR A 269 7.21 15.10 15.38
CA TYR A 269 5.79 15.27 15.65
C TYR A 269 5.01 15.84 14.46
N LYS A 270 5.60 16.76 13.69
CA LYS A 270 5.01 17.27 12.45
C LYS A 270 4.76 16.16 11.42
N THR A 271 5.72 15.22 11.28
CA THR A 271 5.55 14.06 10.39
C THR A 271 4.41 13.16 10.87
N LEU A 272 4.38 12.84 12.17
CA LEU A 272 3.34 11.97 12.73
C LEU A 272 1.96 12.63 12.72
N ASN A 273 1.86 13.94 12.94
CA ASN A 273 0.61 14.70 12.82
C ASN A 273 0.03 14.57 11.40
N LYS A 274 0.87 14.73 10.38
CA LYS A 274 0.45 14.53 8.99
C LYS A 274 0.07 13.09 8.70
N ALA A 275 0.71 12.10 9.33
CA ALA A 275 0.28 10.70 9.21
C ALA A 275 -1.10 10.46 9.85
N VAL A 276 -1.37 11.04 11.01
CA VAL A 276 -2.70 10.97 11.68
C VAL A 276 -3.78 11.65 10.83
N TYR A 277 -3.44 12.69 10.08
CA TYR A 277 -4.40 13.46 9.26
C TYR A 277 -5.10 12.62 8.19
N ILE A 278 -4.56 11.48 7.79
CA ILE A 278 -5.21 10.57 6.84
C ILE A 278 -6.59 10.08 7.35
N ASP A 279 -6.81 10.01 8.68
CA ASP A 279 -8.12 9.70 9.27
C ASP A 279 -9.19 10.71 8.83
N GLU A 280 -8.87 12.00 8.88
CA GLU A 280 -9.79 13.07 8.45
C GLU A 280 -10.08 12.96 6.95
N LEU A 281 -9.06 12.70 6.13
CA LEU A 281 -9.21 12.56 4.69
C LEU A 281 -10.12 11.40 4.33
N ILE A 282 -9.90 10.23 4.93
CA ILE A 282 -10.75 9.03 4.72
C ILE A 282 -12.20 9.33 5.12
N ARG A 283 -12.42 9.98 6.26
CA ARG A 283 -13.78 10.33 6.71
C ARG A 283 -14.48 11.30 5.74
N ARG A 284 -13.78 12.32 5.24
CA ARG A 284 -14.37 13.34 4.36
C ARG A 284 -14.64 12.80 2.96
N HIS A 285 -13.67 12.13 2.32
CA HIS A 285 -13.90 11.45 1.05
C HIS A 285 -14.96 10.35 1.17
N GLY A 286 -14.89 9.56 2.25
CA GLY A 286 -15.88 8.52 2.55
C GLY A 286 -17.30 9.05 2.68
N LYS A 287 -17.48 10.23 3.31
CA LYS A 287 -18.78 10.88 3.41
C LYS A 287 -19.34 11.28 2.03
N ILE A 288 -18.50 11.77 1.14
CA ILE A 288 -18.92 12.07 -0.24
C ILE A 288 -19.29 10.77 -0.97
N MET A 289 -18.48 9.71 -0.82
CA MET A 289 -18.81 8.40 -1.40
C MET A 289 -20.15 7.85 -0.87
N ASP A 290 -20.46 8.05 0.41
CA ASP A 290 -21.71 7.58 1.04
C ASP A 290 -22.97 8.25 0.44
N GLU A 291 -22.87 9.44 -0.17
CA GLU A 291 -23.96 10.10 -0.88
C GLU A 291 -24.36 9.35 -2.15
N TYR A 292 -23.41 8.66 -2.81
CA TYR A 292 -23.63 7.91 -4.05
C TYR A 292 -23.73 6.40 -3.81
N ASP A 293 -23.05 5.89 -2.81
CA ASP A 293 -22.97 4.47 -2.45
C ASP A 293 -23.16 4.25 -0.94
N PRO A 294 -24.38 4.43 -0.43
CA PRO A 294 -24.67 4.30 1.01
C PRO A 294 -24.50 2.86 1.55
N LEU A 295 -24.47 1.87 0.66
CA LEU A 295 -24.24 0.47 1.03
C LEU A 295 -22.74 0.09 1.06
N LYS A 296 -21.85 1.03 0.78
CA LYS A 296 -20.40 0.86 0.79
C LYS A 296 -19.91 -0.30 -0.08
N LYS A 297 -20.52 -0.48 -1.26
CA LYS A 297 -20.11 -1.48 -2.24
C LYS A 297 -18.84 -1.06 -2.99
N ILE A 298 -18.66 0.25 -3.24
CA ILE A 298 -17.48 0.81 -3.86
C ILE A 298 -16.42 1.00 -2.78
N GLY A 299 -15.31 0.26 -2.89
CA GLY A 299 -14.19 0.38 -1.95
C GLY A 299 -13.43 1.71 -2.11
N MET A 300 -12.97 2.29 -1.00
CA MET A 300 -11.89 3.27 -1.05
C MET A 300 -10.58 2.50 -1.18
N ILE A 301 -9.80 2.84 -2.19
CA ILE A 301 -8.54 2.18 -2.54
C ILE A 301 -7.42 3.21 -2.34
N VAL A 302 -6.70 3.11 -1.22
CA VAL A 302 -5.58 4.03 -0.93
C VAL A 302 -4.33 3.47 -1.62
N ASP A 303 -4.32 3.52 -2.94
CA ASP A 303 -3.34 2.80 -3.75
C ASP A 303 -1.99 3.51 -3.92
N GLU A 304 -1.83 4.68 -3.28
CA GLU A 304 -0.53 5.29 -2.98
C GLU A 304 -0.57 5.98 -1.62
N TRP A 305 0.31 5.55 -0.72
CA TRP A 305 0.51 6.18 0.58
C TRP A 305 1.94 5.95 1.10
N GLY A 306 2.40 6.79 1.99
CA GLY A 306 3.69 6.68 2.64
C GLY A 306 4.34 8.03 2.89
N THR A 307 5.60 8.01 3.29
CA THR A 307 6.43 9.20 3.47
C THR A 307 7.16 9.57 2.18
N TRP A 308 7.29 10.85 1.92
CA TRP A 308 8.05 11.36 0.79
C TRP A 308 9.02 12.44 1.26
N TYR A 309 10.29 12.09 1.30
CA TYR A 309 11.38 12.99 1.70
C TYR A 309 12.20 13.47 0.50
N THR A 310 13.12 14.37 0.76
CA THR A 310 14.19 14.70 -0.19
C THR A 310 15.04 13.45 -0.43
N CYS A 311 15.34 13.16 -1.69
CA CYS A 311 16.17 12.00 -2.07
C CYS A 311 17.54 12.03 -1.39
N GLU A 312 18.07 10.85 -1.10
CA GLU A 312 19.41 10.72 -0.51
C GLU A 312 20.48 11.41 -1.39
N PRO A 313 21.42 12.14 -0.77
CA PRO A 313 22.47 12.83 -1.49
C PRO A 313 23.27 11.91 -2.40
N GLY A 314 23.58 12.37 -3.60
CA GLY A 314 24.38 11.61 -4.59
C GLY A 314 23.57 10.62 -5.43
N THR A 315 22.27 10.48 -5.17
CA THR A 315 21.37 9.67 -6.00
C THR A 315 20.70 10.51 -7.09
N ASN A 316 20.16 9.87 -8.13
CA ASN A 316 19.34 10.56 -9.12
C ASN A 316 18.02 11.04 -8.45
N PRO A 317 17.73 12.35 -8.43
CA PRO A 317 16.52 12.87 -7.78
C PRO A 317 15.21 12.25 -8.31
N GLY A 318 15.17 11.88 -9.60
CA GLY A 318 14.02 11.22 -10.20
C GLY A 318 13.86 9.75 -9.83
N PHE A 319 14.77 9.19 -9.02
CA PHE A 319 14.67 7.81 -8.53
C PHE A 319 13.97 7.71 -7.17
N LEU A 320 13.71 8.84 -6.53
CA LEU A 320 13.02 8.93 -5.24
C LEU A 320 13.56 7.98 -4.17
N TYR A 321 14.89 7.72 -4.21
CA TYR A 321 15.53 6.88 -3.21
C TYR A 321 15.70 7.66 -1.91
N GLN A 322 15.20 7.11 -0.83
CA GLN A 322 15.31 7.65 0.53
C GLN A 322 15.53 6.53 1.54
N GLN A 323 16.19 6.85 2.66
CA GLN A 323 16.27 5.98 3.82
C GLN A 323 14.96 5.96 4.61
N ASN A 324 14.79 4.94 5.43
CA ASN A 324 13.68 4.76 6.37
C ASN A 324 14.23 4.65 7.79
N THR A 325 13.64 5.37 8.74
CA THR A 325 13.99 5.35 10.16
C THR A 325 12.83 4.83 11.02
N MET A 326 12.98 4.86 12.34
CA MET A 326 11.87 4.59 13.26
C MET A 326 10.68 5.55 13.03
N ARG A 327 10.91 6.76 12.50
CA ARG A 327 9.84 7.68 12.12
C ARG A 327 8.91 7.07 11.07
N ASP A 328 9.46 6.39 10.07
CA ASP A 328 8.70 5.69 9.03
C ASP A 328 7.95 4.47 9.59
N ALA A 329 8.56 3.75 10.53
CA ALA A 329 7.87 2.67 11.24
C ALA A 329 6.62 3.18 11.99
N LEU A 330 6.73 4.33 12.67
CA LEU A 330 5.58 4.93 13.36
C LEU A 330 4.52 5.42 12.36
N VAL A 331 4.92 6.06 11.26
CA VAL A 331 4.00 6.44 10.18
C VAL A 331 3.24 5.23 9.65
N ALA A 332 3.93 4.11 9.41
CA ALA A 332 3.29 2.88 8.96
C ALA A 332 2.32 2.34 10.02
N GLY A 333 2.72 2.27 11.29
CA GLY A 333 1.86 1.79 12.37
C GLY A 333 0.60 2.65 12.57
N ILE A 334 0.74 3.98 12.57
CA ILE A 334 -0.38 4.93 12.63
C ILE A 334 -1.35 4.68 11.46
N THR A 335 -0.82 4.68 10.25
CA THR A 335 -1.62 4.59 9.03
C THR A 335 -2.36 3.26 8.92
N LEU A 336 -1.68 2.14 9.22
CA LEU A 336 -2.31 0.81 9.22
C LEU A 336 -3.37 0.66 10.31
N ASN A 337 -3.17 1.22 11.52
CA ASN A 337 -4.21 1.27 12.56
C ASN A 337 -5.45 2.04 12.07
N ILE A 338 -5.26 3.18 11.40
CA ILE A 338 -6.36 3.98 10.84
C ILE A 338 -7.06 3.20 9.73
N PHE A 339 -6.35 2.57 8.80
CA PHE A 339 -6.95 1.77 7.74
C PHE A 339 -7.78 0.60 8.30
N ASN A 340 -7.27 -0.10 9.31
CA ASN A 340 -8.02 -1.14 10.00
C ASN A 340 -9.33 -0.60 10.58
N LYS A 341 -9.30 0.56 11.24
CA LYS A 341 -10.50 1.19 11.82
C LYS A 341 -11.52 1.64 10.76
N HIS A 342 -11.07 1.92 9.56
CA HIS A 342 -11.92 2.29 8.41
C HIS A 342 -12.16 1.14 7.43
N SER A 343 -11.92 -0.11 7.81
CA SER A 343 -12.05 -1.27 6.91
C SER A 343 -13.49 -1.55 6.43
N ASP A 344 -14.48 -0.83 6.94
CA ASP A 344 -15.83 -0.80 6.37
C ASP A 344 -15.87 -0.10 5.00
N ARG A 345 -14.99 0.89 4.74
CA ARG A 345 -14.89 1.64 3.48
C ARG A 345 -13.55 1.43 2.78
N VAL A 346 -12.42 1.42 3.50
CA VAL A 346 -11.09 1.14 2.95
C VAL A 346 -10.97 -0.36 2.66
N LYS A 347 -10.80 -0.73 1.39
CA LYS A 347 -10.73 -2.12 0.95
C LYS A 347 -9.36 -2.56 0.49
N MET A 348 -8.51 -1.62 0.12
CA MET A 348 -7.13 -1.84 -0.29
C MET A 348 -6.29 -0.62 0.05
N ALA A 349 -5.01 -0.84 0.35
CA ALA A 349 -4.00 0.20 0.38
C ALA A 349 -2.69 -0.36 -0.19
N ASN A 350 -1.91 0.48 -0.89
CA ASN A 350 -0.65 0.06 -1.47
C ASN A 350 0.45 1.03 -1.02
N LEU A 351 1.36 0.52 -0.18
CA LEU A 351 2.50 1.31 0.26
C LEU A 351 3.39 1.67 -0.94
N ALA A 352 3.77 2.90 -1.05
CA ALA A 352 4.69 3.41 -2.06
C ALA A 352 6.11 3.55 -1.48
N GLN A 353 7.11 2.74 -1.99
CA GLN A 353 6.90 1.60 -2.87
C GLN A 353 7.57 0.37 -2.27
N ILE A 354 7.42 -0.77 -2.89
CA ILE A 354 7.83 -2.05 -2.28
C ILE A 354 9.36 -2.18 -2.08
N VAL A 355 10.19 -1.69 -3.04
CA VAL A 355 11.66 -1.77 -2.98
C VAL A 355 12.29 -0.44 -3.44
N ASN A 356 13.30 0.04 -2.72
CA ASN A 356 14.21 1.15 -3.07
C ASN A 356 13.61 2.53 -3.30
N VAL A 357 12.30 2.70 -3.25
CA VAL A 357 11.63 3.94 -3.63
C VAL A 357 10.73 4.42 -2.50
N LEU A 358 10.83 5.68 -2.12
CA LEU A 358 10.02 6.30 -1.06
C LEU A 358 10.06 5.49 0.24
N GLN A 359 8.93 5.23 0.88
CA GLN A 359 8.86 4.44 2.10
C GLN A 359 8.93 2.93 1.80
N ALA A 360 10.06 2.48 1.25
CA ALA A 360 10.22 1.10 0.84
C ALA A 360 10.32 0.13 2.03
N VAL A 361 9.76 -1.08 1.88
CA VAL A 361 9.95 -2.14 2.88
C VAL A 361 11.32 -2.79 2.76
N LEU A 362 11.91 -2.81 1.56
CA LEU A 362 13.24 -3.38 1.30
C LEU A 362 14.14 -2.37 0.56
N LEU A 363 15.43 -2.40 0.89
CA LEU A 363 16.46 -1.70 0.11
C LEU A 363 17.46 -2.71 -0.43
N THR A 364 17.96 -2.47 -1.66
CA THR A 364 18.95 -3.33 -2.30
C THR A 364 20.15 -2.52 -2.80
N GLU A 365 21.34 -3.11 -2.75
CA GLU A 365 22.56 -2.58 -3.33
C GLU A 365 23.44 -3.73 -3.80
N GLY A 366 23.66 -3.85 -5.12
CA GLY A 366 24.34 -5.00 -5.68
C GLY A 366 23.66 -6.31 -5.30
N ASP A 367 24.41 -7.23 -4.69
CA ASP A 367 23.92 -8.52 -4.20
C ASP A 367 23.32 -8.49 -2.79
N LYS A 368 23.33 -7.32 -2.12
CA LYS A 368 22.80 -7.15 -0.77
C LYS A 368 21.34 -6.72 -0.79
N MET A 369 20.59 -7.13 0.22
CA MET A 369 19.23 -6.68 0.53
C MET A 369 19.11 -6.47 2.04
N ILE A 370 18.41 -5.42 2.45
CA ILE A 370 18.08 -5.15 3.85
C ILE A 370 16.58 -4.88 4.03
N LYS A 371 16.07 -5.26 5.19
CA LYS A 371 14.73 -4.96 5.66
C LYS A 371 14.73 -3.59 6.35
N THR A 372 13.79 -2.71 5.99
CA THR A 372 13.67 -1.38 6.62
C THR A 372 12.86 -1.47 7.93
N PRO A 373 12.87 -0.45 8.79
CA PRO A 373 11.95 -0.38 9.94
C PRO A 373 10.47 -0.53 9.55
N THR A 374 10.08 -0.01 8.39
CA THR A 374 8.73 -0.17 7.82
C THR A 374 8.40 -1.65 7.53
N TYR A 375 9.35 -2.44 7.03
CA TYR A 375 9.17 -3.89 6.84
C TYR A 375 8.72 -4.59 8.11
N HIS A 376 9.39 -4.30 9.22
CA HIS A 376 9.13 -4.94 10.51
C HIS A 376 7.74 -4.58 11.06
N VAL A 377 7.20 -3.42 10.71
CA VAL A 377 5.81 -3.07 11.03
C VAL A 377 4.84 -3.94 10.24
N PHE A 378 5.04 -4.09 8.92
CA PHE A 378 4.21 -4.99 8.12
C PHE A 378 4.27 -6.43 8.62
N ASP A 379 5.44 -6.88 9.10
CA ASP A 379 5.62 -8.22 9.63
C ASP A 379 4.76 -8.47 10.88
N ILE A 380 4.75 -7.56 11.85
CA ILE A 380 3.93 -7.72 13.05
C ILE A 380 2.44 -7.40 12.85
N TYR A 381 2.06 -6.70 11.76
CA TYR A 381 0.66 -6.38 11.42
C TYR A 381 -0.03 -7.43 10.55
N LYS A 382 0.72 -8.35 9.94
CA LYS A 382 0.17 -9.35 8.98
C LYS A 382 -0.94 -10.23 9.55
N GLU A 383 -1.03 -10.36 10.86
CA GLU A 383 -2.07 -11.17 11.53
C GLU A 383 -3.46 -10.49 11.54
N HIS A 384 -3.55 -9.20 11.21
CA HIS A 384 -4.82 -8.52 10.99
C HIS A 384 -5.47 -8.88 9.63
N GLN A 385 -4.69 -9.43 8.70
CA GLN A 385 -5.20 -9.77 7.36
C GLN A 385 -6.37 -10.75 7.45
N ASP A 386 -7.50 -10.40 6.82
CA ASP A 386 -8.76 -11.16 6.80
C ASP A 386 -9.43 -11.37 8.16
N SER A 387 -8.95 -10.73 9.22
CA SER A 387 -9.55 -10.76 10.55
C SER A 387 -10.74 -9.80 10.65
N ASN A 388 -11.57 -9.97 11.67
CA ASN A 388 -12.66 -9.05 11.96
C ASN A 388 -12.17 -7.93 12.87
N LEU A 389 -12.31 -6.68 12.45
CA LEU A 389 -12.13 -5.53 13.35
C LEU A 389 -13.13 -5.63 14.50
N VAL A 390 -12.66 -5.52 15.73
CA VAL A 390 -13.51 -5.45 16.93
C VAL A 390 -13.50 -4.04 17.52
N GLU A 391 -14.58 -3.69 18.23
CA GLU A 391 -14.66 -2.39 18.88
C GLU A 391 -13.58 -2.26 19.96
N SER A 392 -12.77 -1.23 19.86
CA SER A 392 -11.73 -0.90 20.82
C SER A 392 -11.58 0.61 20.99
N SER A 393 -11.12 1.01 22.15
CA SER A 393 -10.78 2.39 22.47
C SER A 393 -9.65 2.46 23.48
N ILE A 394 -8.78 3.44 23.31
CA ILE A 394 -7.69 3.76 24.25
C ILE A 394 -7.78 5.24 24.65
N GLU A 395 -7.55 5.52 25.93
CA GLU A 395 -7.41 6.91 26.39
C GLU A 395 -6.13 7.50 25.79
N THR A 396 -6.19 8.72 25.31
CA THR A 396 -5.05 9.43 24.71
C THR A 396 -4.90 10.83 25.30
N GLU A 397 -3.69 11.33 25.31
CA GLU A 397 -3.35 12.72 25.55
C GLU A 397 -2.61 13.28 24.33
N MET A 398 -2.66 14.59 24.14
CA MET A 398 -1.97 15.25 23.05
C MET A 398 -0.55 15.60 23.46
N ILE A 399 0.41 15.12 22.69
CA ILE A 399 1.86 15.34 22.89
C ILE A 399 2.47 16.04 21.68
N GLY A 400 3.60 16.67 21.82
CA GLY A 400 4.33 17.37 20.77
C GLY A 400 4.97 18.66 21.27
N VAL A 401 5.88 19.22 20.49
CA VAL A 401 6.62 20.45 20.83
C VAL A 401 5.77 21.70 20.56
N GLU A 402 5.23 21.81 19.35
CA GLU A 402 4.40 22.94 18.93
C GLU A 402 2.92 22.55 18.96
N GLU A 403 2.05 23.48 19.39
CA GLU A 403 0.61 23.23 19.54
C GLU A 403 -0.05 22.75 18.24
N GLU A 404 0.36 23.31 17.11
CA GLU A 404 -0.16 22.96 15.78
C GLU A 404 0.13 21.51 15.37
N TRP A 405 1.27 20.95 15.83
CA TRP A 405 1.74 19.64 15.42
C TRP A 405 1.56 18.56 16.50
N LYS A 406 0.74 18.83 17.50
CA LYS A 406 0.42 17.82 18.50
C LYS A 406 -0.29 16.60 17.89
N VAL A 407 0.02 15.45 18.45
CA VAL A 407 -0.54 14.15 18.09
C VAL A 407 -1.09 13.43 19.32
N PRO A 408 -2.03 12.50 19.17
CA PRO A 408 -2.34 11.59 20.27
C PRO A 408 -1.08 10.77 20.63
N ASN A 409 -0.83 10.60 21.91
CA ASN A 409 0.35 9.83 22.36
C ASN A 409 0.32 8.35 21.92
N LEU A 410 -0.87 7.80 21.70
CA LEU A 410 -1.10 6.40 21.33
C LEU A 410 -2.10 6.29 20.18
N THR A 411 -1.87 5.32 19.27
CA THR A 411 -2.89 4.83 18.33
C THR A 411 -3.00 3.32 18.44
N GLU A 412 -4.16 2.76 18.08
CA GLU A 412 -4.37 1.31 18.18
C GLU A 412 -5.34 0.79 17.13
N SER A 413 -5.28 -0.52 16.86
CA SER A 413 -6.36 -1.29 16.27
C SER A 413 -6.40 -2.70 16.84
N VAL A 414 -7.59 -3.29 16.91
CA VAL A 414 -7.79 -4.63 17.44
C VAL A 414 -8.63 -5.45 16.48
N SER A 415 -8.17 -6.65 16.19
CA SER A 415 -8.92 -7.60 15.37
C SER A 415 -9.04 -8.97 16.01
N GLU A 416 -9.99 -9.76 15.54
CA GLU A 416 -10.20 -11.13 15.96
C GLU A 416 -10.17 -12.07 14.74
N THR A 417 -9.29 -13.05 14.81
CA THR A 417 -9.21 -14.14 13.80
C THR A 417 -10.34 -15.14 13.97
N ALA A 418 -10.51 -16.04 12.99
CA ALA A 418 -11.58 -17.03 13.00
C ALA A 418 -11.52 -18.02 14.16
N ASP A 419 -10.32 -18.27 14.73
CA ASP A 419 -10.12 -19.13 15.90
C ASP A 419 -10.34 -18.40 17.24
N GLY A 420 -10.72 -17.12 17.19
CA GLY A 420 -11.01 -16.30 18.36
C GLY A 420 -9.78 -15.62 19.00
N THR A 421 -8.62 -15.69 18.36
CA THR A 421 -7.43 -14.98 18.83
C THR A 421 -7.58 -13.48 18.56
N LEU A 422 -7.30 -12.64 19.56
CA LEU A 422 -7.26 -11.20 19.41
C LEU A 422 -5.83 -10.76 19.06
N HIS A 423 -5.72 -9.92 18.08
CA HIS A 423 -4.49 -9.22 17.68
C HIS A 423 -4.64 -7.74 17.96
N LEU A 424 -3.79 -7.21 18.82
CA LEU A 424 -3.76 -5.81 19.21
C LEU A 424 -2.47 -5.20 18.64
N THR A 425 -2.60 -4.13 17.86
CA THR A 425 -1.46 -3.31 17.46
C THR A 425 -1.59 -1.92 18.06
N ILE A 426 -0.52 -1.46 18.70
CA ILE A 426 -0.50 -0.19 19.41
C ILE A 426 0.80 0.53 19.05
N THR A 427 0.71 1.83 18.71
CA THR A 427 1.88 2.68 18.50
C THR A 427 2.01 3.69 19.63
N ASN A 428 3.22 3.86 20.17
CA ASN A 428 3.57 4.94 21.08
C ASN A 428 4.36 6.01 20.30
N LEU A 429 3.76 7.19 20.16
CA LEU A 429 4.26 8.28 19.34
C LEU A 429 5.25 9.19 20.07
N SER A 430 5.39 9.03 21.39
CA SER A 430 6.32 9.83 22.18
C SER A 430 7.77 9.45 21.90
N VAL A 431 8.63 10.45 21.84
CA VAL A 431 10.08 10.24 21.66
C VAL A 431 10.75 9.70 22.90
N ASP A 432 10.20 9.94 24.11
CA ASP A 432 10.87 9.68 25.39
C ASP A 432 9.98 9.07 26.48
N GLN A 433 8.63 9.07 26.31
CA GLN A 433 7.72 8.62 27.38
C GLN A 433 7.17 7.22 27.11
N SER A 434 7.25 6.38 28.13
CA SER A 434 6.57 5.08 28.18
C SER A 434 5.21 5.22 28.85
N PHE A 435 4.23 4.42 28.44
CA PHE A 435 2.88 4.46 28.99
C PHE A 435 2.46 3.11 29.56
N ASP A 436 1.96 3.12 30.81
CA ASP A 436 1.33 1.95 31.44
C ASP A 436 -0.13 1.87 31.01
N ILE A 437 -0.53 0.74 30.42
CA ILE A 437 -1.87 0.51 29.87
C ILE A 437 -2.56 -0.59 30.67
N ASP A 438 -3.78 -0.29 31.17
CA ASP A 438 -4.68 -1.24 31.82
C ASP A 438 -5.84 -1.55 30.88
N THR A 439 -5.84 -2.75 30.29
CA THR A 439 -6.79 -3.16 29.26
C THR A 439 -7.89 -4.03 29.88
N THR A 440 -9.13 -3.62 29.67
CA THR A 440 -10.32 -4.44 29.95
C THR A 440 -10.80 -5.10 28.67
N ILE A 441 -10.96 -6.43 28.69
CA ILE A 441 -11.55 -7.21 27.59
C ILE A 441 -12.90 -7.71 28.05
N ILE A 442 -13.97 -7.21 27.41
CA ILE A 442 -15.35 -7.45 27.86
C ILE A 442 -15.72 -8.92 27.64
N ASP A 443 -16.30 -9.54 28.68
CA ASP A 443 -16.83 -10.92 28.67
C ASP A 443 -15.82 -12.00 28.22
N ARG A 444 -14.52 -11.75 28.39
CA ARG A 444 -13.48 -12.70 28.03
C ARG A 444 -12.38 -12.78 29.10
N SER A 445 -12.02 -14.01 29.46
CA SER A 445 -10.85 -14.28 30.29
C SER A 445 -9.64 -14.58 29.39
N VAL A 446 -8.51 -13.97 29.70
CA VAL A 446 -7.25 -14.17 29.00
C VAL A 446 -6.51 -15.35 29.59
N LYS A 447 -6.00 -16.24 28.73
CA LYS A 447 -5.19 -17.42 29.12
C LYS A 447 -3.72 -17.24 28.81
N THR A 448 -3.42 -16.70 27.66
CA THR A 448 -2.04 -16.48 27.18
C THR A 448 -1.92 -15.17 26.42
N VAL A 449 -0.75 -14.55 26.51
CA VAL A 449 -0.35 -13.40 25.73
C VAL A 449 1.04 -13.63 25.17
N LYS A 450 1.21 -13.31 23.88
CA LYS A 450 2.53 -13.20 23.26
C LYS A 450 2.68 -11.79 22.72
N GLY A 451 3.88 -11.23 22.79
CA GLY A 451 4.16 -9.90 22.33
C GLY A 451 5.38 -9.83 21.42
N GLU A 452 5.30 -8.94 20.46
CA GLU A 452 6.37 -8.55 19.55
C GLU A 452 6.42 -7.04 19.43
N ILE A 453 7.61 -6.47 19.36
CA ILE A 453 7.78 -5.02 19.38
C ILE A 453 8.87 -4.59 18.40
N VAL A 454 8.62 -3.47 17.72
CA VAL A 454 9.63 -2.70 16.99
C VAL A 454 9.87 -1.41 17.75
N THR A 455 11.07 -1.21 18.25
CA THR A 455 11.45 -0.03 19.06
C THR A 455 12.95 0.20 19.01
N GLU A 456 13.34 1.41 18.76
CA GLU A 456 14.69 1.97 18.86
C GLU A 456 14.60 3.49 19.05
N GLU A 457 15.73 4.20 19.08
CA GLU A 457 15.74 5.64 19.07
C GLU A 457 15.21 6.21 17.73
N ILE A 458 14.79 7.46 17.72
CA ILE A 458 14.00 8.04 16.62
C ILE A 458 14.70 8.06 15.25
N HIS A 459 16.04 8.11 15.22
CA HIS A 459 16.83 8.12 13.97
C HIS A 459 17.36 6.74 13.59
N ALA A 460 17.10 5.71 14.41
CA ALA A 460 17.56 4.36 14.12
C ALA A 460 17.04 3.86 12.77
N LYS A 461 17.93 3.27 12.00
CA LYS A 461 17.67 2.74 10.66
C LYS A 461 18.56 1.54 10.39
N ASN A 462 18.15 0.72 9.43
CA ASN A 462 19.00 -0.35 8.90
C ASN A 462 19.81 0.16 7.71
N THR A 463 21.08 -0.18 7.66
CA THR A 463 22.00 0.12 6.55
C THR A 463 22.65 -1.16 6.04
N PHE A 464 23.33 -1.10 4.89
CA PHE A 464 24.04 -2.28 4.35
C PHE A 464 25.24 -2.70 5.20
N GLU A 465 25.73 -1.82 6.08
CA GLU A 465 26.78 -2.10 7.08
C GLU A 465 26.18 -2.64 8.38
N GLU A 466 25.01 -2.13 8.79
CA GLU A 466 24.29 -2.50 10.02
C GLU A 466 22.84 -2.87 9.68
N PRO A 467 22.60 -4.05 9.10
CA PRO A 467 21.30 -4.42 8.54
C PRO A 467 20.22 -4.77 9.58
N GLU A 468 20.59 -4.96 10.83
CA GLU A 468 19.73 -5.42 11.93
C GLU A 468 19.70 -4.46 13.15
N CYS A 469 19.97 -3.17 12.92
CA CYS A 469 19.86 -2.15 13.97
C CYS A 469 18.42 -2.08 14.51
N VAL A 470 17.43 -2.08 13.62
CA VAL A 470 15.99 -2.13 13.95
C VAL A 470 15.44 -3.47 13.49
N THR A 471 14.88 -4.25 14.41
CA THR A 471 14.28 -5.56 14.15
C THR A 471 13.06 -5.79 15.02
N VAL A 472 12.28 -6.82 14.71
CA VAL A 472 11.24 -7.31 15.63
C VAL A 472 11.89 -7.97 16.81
N LYS A 473 11.53 -7.51 18.02
CA LYS A 473 11.98 -8.06 19.28
C LYS A 473 10.83 -8.73 20.01
N LYS A 474 11.12 -9.80 20.77
CA LYS A 474 10.13 -10.39 21.67
C LYS A 474 9.77 -9.39 22.77
N TYR A 475 8.49 -9.29 23.09
CA TYR A 475 7.99 -8.46 24.16
C TYR A 475 7.35 -9.32 25.27
N ASP A 476 7.92 -9.28 26.48
CA ASP A 476 7.49 -10.07 27.63
C ASP A 476 6.88 -9.18 28.77
N GLY A 477 6.62 -7.89 28.50
CA GLY A 477 6.16 -6.90 29.48
C GLY A 477 4.68 -6.95 29.83
N THR A 478 3.96 -8.06 29.50
CA THR A 478 2.51 -8.18 29.72
C THR A 478 2.17 -9.00 30.95
N GLN A 479 1.21 -8.50 31.76
CA GLN A 479 0.62 -9.21 32.90
C GLN A 479 -0.86 -9.49 32.64
N ILE A 480 -1.28 -10.74 32.84
CA ILE A 480 -2.70 -11.10 32.77
C ILE A 480 -3.36 -10.66 34.09
N THR A 481 -4.53 -10.03 33.96
CA THR A 481 -5.35 -9.56 35.09
C THR A 481 -6.73 -10.26 35.08
N GLU A 482 -7.52 -10.06 36.09
CA GLU A 482 -8.89 -10.61 36.14
C GLU A 482 -9.78 -10.10 35.01
N LYS A 483 -9.55 -8.86 34.51
CA LYS A 483 -10.39 -8.19 33.50
C LYS A 483 -9.75 -8.13 32.11
N GLY A 484 -8.51 -8.57 31.95
CA GLY A 484 -7.78 -8.47 30.68
C GLY A 484 -6.28 -8.53 30.86
N ILE A 485 -5.56 -7.49 30.45
CA ILE A 485 -4.09 -7.44 30.49
C ILE A 485 -3.57 -6.07 30.94
N ARG A 486 -2.38 -6.06 31.53
CA ARG A 486 -1.59 -4.84 31.78
C ARG A 486 -0.24 -4.95 31.11
N PHE A 487 0.23 -3.85 30.59
CA PHE A 487 1.55 -3.78 29.95
C PHE A 487 2.06 -2.34 29.90
N THR A 488 3.38 -2.19 29.73
CA THR A 488 4.03 -0.90 29.52
C THR A 488 4.52 -0.81 28.10
N ILE A 489 4.03 0.14 27.30
CA ILE A 489 4.54 0.39 25.96
C ILE A 489 5.68 1.42 26.02
N PRO A 490 6.93 1.07 25.64
CA PRO A 490 8.05 2.01 25.65
C PRO A 490 7.86 3.13 24.63
N ALA A 491 8.64 4.21 24.79
CA ALA A 491 8.69 5.30 23.83
C ALA A 491 9.07 4.81 22.42
N CYS A 492 8.71 5.57 21.39
CA CYS A 492 9.09 5.31 20.00
C CYS A 492 8.94 3.83 19.62
N SER A 493 7.72 3.30 19.70
CA SER A 493 7.51 1.87 19.51
C SER A 493 6.21 1.51 18.80
N VAL A 494 6.24 0.37 18.14
CA VAL A 494 5.07 -0.32 17.58
C VAL A 494 5.00 -1.70 18.21
N LEU A 495 3.93 -1.97 18.95
CA LEU A 495 3.72 -3.19 19.73
C LEU A 495 2.59 -4.01 19.12
N HIS A 496 2.81 -5.31 18.96
CA HIS A 496 1.78 -6.30 18.65
C HIS A 496 1.61 -7.27 19.82
N LEU A 497 0.36 -7.53 20.21
CA LEU A 497 0.00 -8.52 21.21
C LEU A 497 -1.01 -9.53 20.63
N GLU A 498 -0.66 -10.82 20.70
CA GLU A 498 -1.55 -11.94 20.47
C GLU A 498 -2.16 -12.37 21.82
N VAL A 499 -3.49 -12.30 21.93
CA VAL A 499 -4.23 -12.58 23.19
C VAL A 499 -5.23 -13.71 22.99
N ARG A 500 -5.12 -14.74 23.81
CA ARG A 500 -5.99 -15.93 23.78
C ARG A 500 -6.65 -16.22 25.13
#